data_790fc261eb9a754ea153d37a5f9e863b
#
_entry.id   790fc261eb9a754ea153d37a5f9e863b
#
_cell.length_a   1.000
_cell.length_b   1.000
_cell.length_c   1.000
_cell.angle_alpha   90.00
_cell.angle_beta   90.00
_cell.angle_gamma   90.00
#
_symmetry.space_group_name_H-M   'P 1'
#
loop_
_entity.id
_entity.type
_entity.pdbx_description
1 polymer ?
#
loop_
_entity_poly.entity_id
_entity_poly.type
_entity_poly.pdbx_seq_one_letter_code
_entity_poly.pdbx_strand_id
1 'polypeptide(L)'
;MAIVTDGLRAYEDAISKEFFTQKSPRTEHVRIPNIRDRSNNNMVERLHGTIRQRNKVMRGLDDEATAQTMMDGMRIHYNFIRPHMALDGKTPAQKAKIDVDSKQNWLSLIKKASKHQQQ
;
A
#
# COMPACT_ATOMS: atom_id res chain seq x y z
N MET A 1 1.15 -18.46 6.16
CA MET A 1 0.72 -17.21 5.48
C MET A 1 -0.76 -17.05 5.75
N ALA A 2 -1.22 -15.84 6.09
CA ALA A 2 -2.65 -15.58 6.29
C ALA A 2 -3.17 -14.63 5.19
N ILE A 3 -4.36 -14.91 4.65
CA ILE A 3 -5.08 -14.03 3.73
C ILE A 3 -6.27 -13.46 4.49
N VAL A 4 -6.32 -12.14 4.59
CA VAL A 4 -7.42 -11.43 5.25
C VAL A 4 -8.37 -10.91 4.18
N THR A 5 -9.67 -11.24 4.31
CA THR A 5 -10.72 -10.75 3.41
C THR A 5 -11.87 -10.13 4.18
N ASP A 6 -12.71 -9.37 3.48
CA ASP A 6 -14.00 -8.92 3.97
C ASP A 6 -15.00 -10.08 4.14
N GLY A 7 -16.24 -9.75 4.46
CA GLY A 7 -17.29 -10.74 4.73
C GLY A 7 -17.84 -11.50 3.51
N LEU A 8 -17.33 -11.29 2.29
CA LEU A 8 -17.87 -11.90 1.08
C LEU A 8 -17.61 -13.42 1.04
N ARG A 9 -18.69 -14.21 0.99
CA ARG A 9 -18.60 -15.68 1.00
C ARG A 9 -17.86 -16.28 -0.19
N ALA A 10 -17.89 -15.61 -1.35
CA ALA A 10 -17.22 -16.10 -2.56
C ALA A 10 -15.70 -16.28 -2.39
N TYR A 11 -15.07 -15.52 -1.49
CA TYR A 11 -13.64 -15.68 -1.20
C TYR A 11 -13.31 -17.00 -0.48
N GLU A 12 -14.22 -17.51 0.34
CA GLU A 12 -14.01 -18.76 1.06
C GLU A 12 -13.88 -19.94 0.10
N ASP A 13 -14.76 -20.02 -0.90
CA ASP A 13 -14.73 -21.05 -1.92
C ASP A 13 -13.52 -20.92 -2.83
N ALA A 14 -13.16 -19.71 -3.25
CA ALA A 14 -12.02 -19.44 -4.11
C ALA A 14 -10.70 -19.79 -3.42
N ILE A 15 -10.53 -19.34 -2.18
CA ILE A 15 -9.31 -19.59 -1.39
C ILE A 15 -9.17 -21.08 -1.07
N SER A 16 -10.27 -21.76 -0.75
CA SER A 16 -10.28 -23.21 -0.55
C SER A 16 -9.82 -23.97 -1.78
N LYS A 17 -10.29 -23.58 -2.98
CA LYS A 17 -9.92 -24.25 -4.22
C LYS A 17 -8.45 -24.03 -4.60
N GLU A 18 -7.96 -22.81 -4.44
CA GLU A 18 -6.61 -22.42 -4.89
C GLU A 18 -5.50 -22.83 -3.90
N PHE A 19 -5.80 -22.79 -2.59
CA PHE A 19 -4.79 -22.98 -1.55
C PHE A 19 -4.98 -24.26 -0.71
N PHE A 20 -5.90 -25.13 -1.11
CA PHE A 20 -6.15 -26.39 -0.42
C PHE A 20 -4.97 -27.35 -0.59
N THR A 21 -4.51 -27.90 0.53
CA THR A 21 -3.54 -29.00 0.55
C THR A 21 -4.07 -30.13 1.43
N GLN A 22 -3.93 -31.39 1.00
CA GLN A 22 -4.50 -32.57 1.66
C GLN A 22 -4.09 -32.76 3.12
N LYS A 23 -2.95 -32.22 3.55
CA LYS A 23 -2.40 -32.47 4.90
C LYS A 23 -2.50 -31.29 5.86
N SER A 24 -2.56 -30.07 5.37
CA SER A 24 -2.69 -28.85 6.19
C SER A 24 -2.89 -27.64 5.27
N PRO A 25 -3.76 -26.70 5.56
CA PRO A 25 -3.86 -25.49 4.77
C PRO A 25 -2.56 -24.70 4.90
N ARG A 26 -1.86 -24.47 3.78
CA ARG A 26 -0.66 -23.61 3.74
C ARG A 26 -0.98 -22.16 4.03
N THR A 27 -2.25 -21.79 3.84
CA THR A 27 -2.73 -20.42 3.95
C THR A 27 -3.97 -20.40 4.83
N GLU A 28 -3.89 -19.65 5.90
CA GLU A 28 -5.04 -19.40 6.78
C GLU A 28 -5.91 -18.30 6.16
N HIS A 29 -7.21 -18.57 6.04
CA HIS A 29 -8.19 -17.59 5.61
C HIS A 29 -8.83 -16.94 6.84
N VAL A 30 -8.58 -15.64 7.03
CA VAL A 30 -9.16 -14.84 8.09
C VAL A 30 -10.27 -13.96 7.51
N ARG A 31 -11.53 -14.35 7.74
CA ARG A 31 -12.68 -13.60 7.29
C ARG A 31 -13.10 -12.59 8.36
N ILE A 32 -13.14 -11.31 8.02
CA ILE A 32 -13.52 -10.24 8.93
C ILE A 32 -14.74 -9.49 8.38
N PRO A 33 -15.95 -9.92 8.74
CA PRO A 33 -17.19 -9.32 8.25
C PRO A 33 -17.50 -7.95 8.87
N ASN A 34 -16.79 -7.54 9.93
CA ASN A 34 -17.12 -6.34 10.67
C ASN A 34 -16.09 -5.22 10.43
N ILE A 35 -16.57 -4.09 9.89
CA ILE A 35 -15.79 -2.88 9.63
C ILE A 35 -15.12 -2.29 10.91
N ARG A 36 -15.66 -2.59 12.09
CA ARG A 36 -15.12 -2.09 13.36
C ARG A 36 -13.98 -2.93 13.92
N ASP A 37 -13.69 -4.06 13.32
CA ASP A 37 -12.61 -4.92 13.78
C ASP A 37 -11.24 -4.33 13.44
N ARG A 38 -10.30 -4.40 14.39
CA ARG A 38 -8.95 -3.79 14.23
C ARG A 38 -8.12 -4.41 13.11
N SER A 39 -8.42 -5.63 12.72
CA SER A 39 -7.73 -6.38 11.66
C SER A 39 -8.39 -6.25 10.29
N ASN A 40 -9.27 -5.29 10.09
CA ASN A 40 -10.03 -5.14 8.86
C ASN A 40 -9.20 -4.59 7.68
N ASN A 41 -9.81 -4.64 6.49
CA ASN A 41 -9.23 -4.21 5.22
C ASN A 41 -9.22 -2.67 5.02
N ASN A 42 -9.60 -1.89 6.03
CA ASN A 42 -9.77 -0.43 5.95
C ASN A 42 -8.51 0.31 5.50
N MET A 43 -7.32 -0.21 5.82
CA MET A 43 -6.06 0.43 5.40
C MET A 43 -5.88 0.36 3.88
N VAL A 44 -6.18 -0.79 3.28
CA VAL A 44 -6.12 -1.01 1.84
C VAL A 44 -7.21 -0.21 1.13
N GLU A 45 -8.42 -0.17 1.67
CA GLU A 45 -9.52 0.64 1.13
C GLU A 45 -9.22 2.14 1.14
N ARG A 46 -8.58 2.65 2.20
CA ARG A 46 -8.13 4.05 2.25
C ARG A 46 -7.06 4.34 1.21
N LEU A 47 -6.13 3.42 1.00
CA LEU A 47 -5.12 3.54 -0.05
C LEU A 47 -5.79 3.58 -1.43
N HIS A 48 -6.70 2.63 -1.71
CA HIS A 48 -7.47 2.61 -2.95
C HIS A 48 -8.30 3.88 -3.15
N GLY A 49 -8.93 4.40 -2.08
CA GLY A 49 -9.64 5.68 -2.11
C GLY A 49 -8.74 6.84 -2.50
N THR A 50 -7.54 6.91 -1.93
CA THR A 50 -6.55 7.95 -2.25
C THR A 50 -6.10 7.86 -3.72
N ILE A 51 -5.81 6.66 -4.22
CA ILE A 51 -5.42 6.43 -5.62
C ILE A 51 -6.57 6.82 -6.56
N ARG A 52 -7.79 6.37 -6.26
CA ARG A 52 -8.97 6.65 -7.07
C ARG A 52 -9.28 8.15 -7.18
N GLN A 53 -9.13 8.91 -6.10
CA GLN A 53 -9.29 10.37 -6.12
C GLN A 53 -8.30 11.05 -7.06
N ARG A 54 -7.04 10.60 -7.08
CA ARG A 54 -6.02 11.13 -7.98
C ARG A 54 -6.29 10.76 -9.43
N ASN A 55 -6.62 9.51 -9.67
CA ASN A 55 -6.93 9.01 -11.01
C ASN A 55 -8.13 9.72 -11.64
N LYS A 56 -9.16 10.04 -10.83
CA LYS A 56 -10.33 10.79 -11.30
C LYS A 56 -9.97 12.20 -11.83
N VAL A 57 -9.02 12.87 -11.19
CA VAL A 57 -8.56 14.20 -11.62
C VAL A 57 -7.72 14.12 -12.90
N MET A 58 -6.97 13.03 -13.08
CA MET A 58 -6.10 12.81 -14.23
C MET A 58 -6.83 12.24 -15.47
N ARG A 59 -8.16 12.06 -15.39
CA ARG A 59 -9.02 11.55 -16.47
C ARG A 59 -8.69 10.15 -17.00
N GLY A 60 -8.01 9.34 -16.19
CA GLY A 60 -7.62 7.99 -16.53
C GLY A 60 -6.12 7.85 -16.81
N LEU A 61 -5.73 6.62 -17.07
CA LEU A 61 -4.37 6.22 -17.40
C LEU A 61 -4.47 5.39 -18.67
N ASP A 62 -4.04 5.96 -19.78
CA ASP A 62 -4.23 5.36 -21.11
C ASP A 62 -3.10 4.38 -21.48
N ASP A 63 -2.01 4.39 -20.74
CA ASP A 63 -0.82 3.59 -21.01
C ASP A 63 -0.26 2.94 -19.75
N GLU A 64 0.17 1.68 -19.85
CA GLU A 64 0.69 0.89 -18.72
C GLU A 64 1.97 1.50 -18.12
N ALA A 65 2.89 1.99 -18.96
CA ALA A 65 4.14 2.58 -18.50
C ALA A 65 3.88 3.89 -17.72
N THR A 66 2.94 4.69 -18.18
CA THR A 66 2.48 5.90 -17.50
C THR A 66 1.80 5.54 -16.18
N ALA A 67 0.97 4.50 -16.17
CA ALA A 67 0.31 4.00 -14.96
C ALA A 67 1.35 3.55 -13.93
N GLN A 68 2.35 2.78 -14.34
CA GLN A 68 3.43 2.32 -13.47
C GLN A 68 4.23 3.49 -12.88
N THR A 69 4.63 4.45 -13.70
CA THR A 69 5.35 5.65 -13.26
C THR A 69 4.55 6.44 -12.22
N MET A 70 3.25 6.60 -12.46
CA MET A 70 2.35 7.28 -11.53
C MET A 70 2.22 6.53 -10.20
N MET A 71 2.08 5.21 -10.24
CA MET A 71 1.97 4.38 -9.03
C MET A 71 3.27 4.42 -8.21
N ASP A 72 4.42 4.39 -8.87
CA ASP A 72 5.72 4.55 -8.22
C ASP A 72 5.88 5.93 -7.58
N GLY A 73 5.47 6.99 -8.27
CA GLY A 73 5.43 8.34 -7.72
C GLY A 73 4.50 8.45 -6.50
N MET A 74 3.32 7.84 -6.56
CA MET A 74 2.38 7.79 -5.43
C MET A 74 2.97 7.02 -4.24
N ARG A 75 3.63 5.89 -4.49
CA ARG A 75 4.31 5.10 -3.45
C ARG A 75 5.39 5.91 -2.74
N ILE A 76 6.21 6.62 -3.50
CA ILE A 76 7.24 7.51 -2.95
C ILE A 76 6.60 8.63 -2.13
N HIS A 77 5.62 9.31 -2.70
CA HIS A 77 4.92 10.40 -2.00
C HIS A 77 4.28 9.92 -0.69
N TYR A 78 3.57 8.78 -0.69
CA TYR A 78 2.91 8.24 0.49
C TYR A 78 3.90 7.87 1.59
N ASN A 79 5.00 7.21 1.23
CA ASN A 79 5.93 6.68 2.22
C ASN A 79 6.94 7.72 2.73
N PHE A 80 7.35 8.67 1.90
CA PHE A 80 8.47 9.55 2.23
C PHE A 80 8.09 11.03 2.36
N ILE A 81 6.98 11.45 1.76
CA ILE A 81 6.63 12.88 1.68
C ILE A 81 5.44 13.23 2.53
N ARG A 82 4.35 12.44 2.43
CA ARG A 82 3.09 12.74 3.08
C ARG A 82 3.14 12.46 4.58
N PRO A 83 2.87 13.46 5.45
CA PRO A 83 2.69 13.21 6.87
C PRO A 83 1.37 12.50 7.14
N HIS A 84 1.34 11.61 8.12
CA HIS A 84 0.17 10.84 8.50
C HIS A 84 -0.24 11.15 9.94
N MET A 85 -1.49 11.53 10.18
CA MET A 85 -2.02 11.80 11.52
C MET A 85 -1.88 10.59 12.45
N ALA A 86 -2.10 9.38 11.94
CA ALA A 86 -1.95 8.13 12.70
C ALA A 86 -0.48 7.83 13.10
N LEU A 87 0.47 8.58 12.57
CA LEU A 87 1.90 8.48 12.87
C LEU A 87 2.45 9.77 13.52
N ASP A 88 1.59 10.50 14.22
CA ASP A 88 1.94 11.77 14.87
C ASP A 88 2.55 12.80 13.91
N GLY A 89 2.00 12.89 12.70
CA GLY A 89 2.49 13.80 11.65
C GLY A 89 3.78 13.35 10.98
N LYS A 90 4.28 12.16 11.28
CA LYS A 90 5.46 11.59 10.62
C LYS A 90 5.08 10.85 9.34
N THR A 91 6.07 10.72 8.44
CA THR A 91 5.92 9.82 7.30
C THR A 91 6.19 8.37 7.72
N PRO A 92 5.70 7.35 6.97
CA PRO A 92 6.03 5.96 7.23
C PRO A 92 7.54 5.69 7.26
N ALA A 93 8.32 6.30 6.36
CA ALA A 93 9.77 6.19 6.33
C ALA A 93 10.43 6.72 7.63
N GLN A 94 9.99 7.87 8.11
CA GLN A 94 10.47 8.42 9.39
C GLN A 94 10.10 7.52 10.58
N LYS A 95 8.91 6.92 10.57
CA LYS A 95 8.49 5.96 11.60
C LYS A 95 9.34 4.69 11.57
N ALA A 96 9.73 4.25 10.37
CA ALA A 96 10.64 3.13 10.15
C ALA A 96 12.13 3.47 10.40
N LYS A 97 12.43 4.70 10.85
CA LYS A 97 13.79 5.20 11.09
C LYS A 97 14.67 5.23 9.83
N ILE A 98 14.04 5.34 8.67
CA ILE A 98 14.76 5.59 7.42
C ILE A 98 15.13 7.08 7.39
N ASP A 99 16.41 7.36 7.26
CA ASP A 99 16.93 8.72 7.28
C ASP A 99 16.49 9.48 6.01
N VAL A 100 15.53 10.38 6.19
CA VAL A 100 15.04 11.33 5.18
C VAL A 100 14.92 12.69 5.87
N ASP A 101 15.55 13.71 5.29
CA ASP A 101 15.47 15.07 5.84
C ASP A 101 14.01 15.54 5.90
N SER A 102 13.51 15.77 7.10
CA SER A 102 12.11 16.15 7.37
C SER A 102 11.72 17.51 6.82
N LYS A 103 12.68 18.39 6.55
CA LYS A 103 12.42 19.74 6.04
C LYS A 103 12.37 19.80 4.51
N GLN A 104 13.09 18.92 3.82
CA GLN A 104 13.22 18.91 2.36
C GLN A 104 13.18 17.49 1.80
N ASN A 105 12.11 16.75 2.09
CA ASN A 105 11.98 15.34 1.75
C ASN A 105 12.28 15.03 0.27
N TRP A 106 11.73 15.80 -0.68
CA TRP A 106 11.98 15.61 -2.11
C TRP A 106 13.45 15.83 -2.49
N LEU A 107 14.05 16.92 -2.03
CA LEU A 107 15.45 17.23 -2.33
C LEU A 107 16.39 16.17 -1.75
N SER A 108 16.11 15.70 -0.55
CA SER A 108 16.88 14.64 0.10
C SER A 108 16.81 13.33 -0.70
N LEU A 109 15.62 12.94 -1.17
CA LEU A 109 15.43 11.74 -1.98
C LEU A 109 16.16 11.85 -3.34
N ILE A 110 16.04 12.98 -4.03
CA ILE A 110 16.73 13.21 -5.31
C ILE A 110 18.25 13.13 -5.14
N LYS A 111 18.80 13.79 -4.12
CA LYS A 111 20.22 13.73 -3.82
C LYS A 111 20.71 12.33 -3.49
N LYS A 112 19.92 11.54 -2.76
CA LYS A 112 20.26 10.13 -2.47
C LYS A 112 20.19 9.26 -3.73
N ALA A 113 19.18 9.43 -4.57
CA ALA A 113 19.04 8.70 -5.83
C ALA A 113 20.19 8.98 -6.81
N SER A 114 20.57 10.25 -6.96
CA SER A 114 21.68 10.64 -7.86
C SER A 114 23.03 10.09 -7.41
N LYS A 115 23.29 9.94 -6.12
CA LYS A 115 24.52 9.31 -5.61
C LYS A 115 24.60 7.82 -5.93
N HIS A 116 23.47 7.12 -5.96
CA HIS A 116 23.41 5.69 -6.31
C HIS A 116 23.61 5.40 -7.79
N GLN A 117 23.37 6.37 -8.66
CA GLN A 117 23.60 6.21 -10.11
C GLN A 117 25.07 6.41 -10.53
N GLN A 118 25.92 6.90 -9.62
CA GLN A 118 27.34 7.17 -9.88
C GLN A 118 28.28 6.06 -9.38
N GLN A 119 27.72 4.98 -8.83
CA GLN A 119 28.42 3.75 -8.43
C GLN A 119 28.12 2.60 -9.39
#